data_cfc404bb83b9d15f9e075349b04a0721
#
_entry.id   cfc404bb83b9d15f9e075349b04a0721
#
_cell.length_a   1.000
_cell.length_b   1.000
_cell.length_c   1.000
_cell.angle_alpha   90.00
_cell.angle_beta   90.00
_cell.angle_gamma   90.00
#
_symmetry.space_group_name_H-M   'P 1'
#
loop_
_entity.id
_entity.type
_entity.pdbx_description
1 polymer ?
#
loop_
_entity_poly.entity_id
_entity_poly.type
_entity_poly.pdbx_seq_one_letter_code
_entity_poly.pdbx_strand_id
1 'polypeptide(L)'
;MKEYNVGPNGAQIIAADLMALNIDEMKEIIESMESEYVIFDTPGQMELFVLRQSGKFLIETLGAEKSIIGFLYDPVISKTPTGLISLMLQAASVQVRFNVPFLNILTKTDMLQDEERDTILKWGANILDLEEAIQSEVPTLKSQLSIEFLTALRSFGASQNIIPVSSMYGSGMEDIYTTAQQIYFGGEDLSKG
;
A
#
# COMPACT_ATOMS: atom_id res chain seq x y z
N MET A 1 15.59 -10.93 -20.62
CA MET A 1 16.77 -10.06 -20.88
C MET A 1 17.46 -10.39 -22.20
N LYS A 2 17.88 -11.64 -22.44
CA LYS A 2 18.59 -11.99 -23.70
C LYS A 2 17.71 -11.92 -24.95
N GLU A 3 16.43 -12.19 -24.82
CA GLU A 3 15.48 -12.28 -25.94
C GLU A 3 15.09 -10.90 -26.50
N TYR A 4 15.03 -9.87 -25.66
CA TYR A 4 14.64 -8.51 -26.05
C TYR A 4 15.82 -7.53 -26.08
N ASN A 5 17.04 -8.00 -25.81
CA ASN A 5 18.28 -7.20 -25.80
C ASN A 5 18.20 -5.91 -24.96
N VAL A 6 17.52 -5.97 -23.79
CA VAL A 6 17.27 -4.84 -22.89
C VAL A 6 17.97 -5.03 -21.54
N GLY A 7 18.34 -3.92 -20.91
CA GLY A 7 18.86 -3.92 -19.54
C GLY A 7 17.80 -4.27 -18.49
N PRO A 8 18.18 -4.37 -17.19
CA PRO A 8 17.27 -4.79 -16.11
C PRO A 8 15.99 -3.97 -16.03
N ASN A 9 16.07 -2.66 -16.11
CA ASN A 9 14.89 -1.77 -16.06
C ASN A 9 13.98 -1.96 -17.28
N GLY A 10 14.56 -2.11 -18.47
CA GLY A 10 13.80 -2.40 -19.68
C GLY A 10 13.10 -3.76 -19.63
N ALA A 11 13.72 -4.76 -19.01
CA ALA A 11 13.11 -6.07 -18.82
C ALA A 11 11.90 -6.01 -17.87
N GLN A 12 11.96 -5.22 -16.81
CA GLN A 12 10.82 -5.02 -15.90
C GLN A 12 9.65 -4.31 -16.59
N ILE A 13 9.93 -3.32 -17.43
CA ILE A 13 8.95 -2.63 -18.24
C ILE A 13 8.22 -3.60 -19.17
N ILE A 14 8.99 -4.39 -19.92
CA ILE A 14 8.43 -5.40 -20.84
C ILE A 14 7.63 -6.45 -20.06
N ALA A 15 8.10 -6.89 -18.91
CA ALA A 15 7.37 -7.84 -18.07
C ALA A 15 6.02 -7.29 -17.61
N ALA A 16 5.96 -6.02 -17.20
CA ALA A 16 4.71 -5.36 -16.84
C ALA A 16 3.74 -5.21 -18.02
N ASP A 17 4.26 -4.91 -19.21
CA ASP A 17 3.44 -4.81 -20.43
C ASP A 17 2.96 -6.21 -20.89
N LEU A 18 3.81 -7.24 -20.79
CA LEU A 18 3.43 -8.63 -21.10
C LEU A 18 2.39 -9.17 -20.10
N MET A 19 2.48 -8.80 -18.83
CA MET A 19 1.46 -9.16 -17.84
C MET A 19 0.10 -8.61 -18.25
N ALA A 20 0.03 -7.36 -18.72
CA ALA A 20 -1.23 -6.77 -19.20
C ALA A 20 -1.78 -7.48 -20.46
N LEU A 21 -0.91 -8.01 -21.33
CA LEU A 21 -1.33 -8.75 -22.52
C LEU A 21 -1.85 -10.16 -22.22
N ASN A 22 -1.43 -10.76 -21.10
CA ASN A 22 -1.83 -12.13 -20.71
C ASN A 22 -2.85 -12.12 -19.54
N ILE A 23 -3.52 -11.00 -19.32
CA ILE A 23 -4.38 -10.84 -18.15
C ILE A 23 -5.61 -11.74 -18.17
N ASP A 24 -6.15 -12.02 -19.35
CA ASP A 24 -7.31 -12.91 -19.50
C ASP A 24 -6.96 -14.35 -19.09
N GLU A 25 -5.78 -14.84 -19.48
CA GLU A 25 -5.24 -16.14 -19.05
C GLU A 25 -5.01 -16.17 -17.53
N MET A 26 -4.48 -15.07 -16.96
CA MET A 26 -4.32 -14.93 -15.51
C MET A 26 -5.68 -14.98 -14.80
N LYS A 27 -6.68 -14.31 -15.35
CA LYS A 27 -8.04 -14.32 -14.80
C LYS A 27 -8.63 -15.73 -14.77
N GLU A 28 -8.51 -16.49 -15.87
CA GLU A 28 -8.95 -17.90 -15.92
C GLU A 28 -8.26 -18.75 -14.86
N ILE A 29 -6.95 -18.58 -14.66
CA ILE A 29 -6.19 -19.27 -13.62
C ILE A 29 -6.73 -18.92 -12.24
N ILE A 30 -6.97 -17.63 -11.95
CA ILE A 30 -7.48 -17.16 -10.65
C ILE A 30 -8.88 -17.70 -10.40
N GLU A 31 -9.77 -17.63 -11.39
CA GLU A 31 -11.14 -18.15 -11.27
C GLU A 31 -11.18 -19.68 -11.07
N SER A 32 -10.13 -20.38 -11.52
CA SER A 32 -9.97 -21.82 -11.27
C SER A 32 -9.45 -22.16 -9.86
N MET A 33 -8.93 -21.17 -9.11
CA MET A 33 -8.47 -21.35 -7.74
C MET A 33 -9.68 -21.38 -6.80
N GLU A 34 -9.83 -22.45 -6.04
CA GLU A 34 -10.82 -22.57 -4.96
C GLU A 34 -10.33 -21.82 -3.70
N SER A 35 -9.99 -20.53 -3.85
CA SER A 35 -9.46 -19.70 -2.78
C SER A 35 -10.31 -18.45 -2.58
N GLU A 36 -10.63 -18.13 -1.34
CA GLU A 36 -11.38 -16.92 -0.99
C GLU A 36 -10.59 -15.64 -1.30
N TYR A 37 -9.26 -15.70 -1.18
CA TYR A 37 -8.35 -14.57 -1.43
C TYR A 37 -7.19 -15.01 -2.31
N VAL A 38 -6.84 -14.14 -3.25
CA VAL A 38 -5.64 -14.27 -4.09
C VAL A 38 -4.77 -13.05 -3.89
N ILE A 39 -3.51 -13.26 -3.53
CA ILE A 39 -2.55 -12.18 -3.30
C ILE A 39 -1.71 -12.00 -4.56
N PHE A 40 -1.72 -10.78 -5.11
CA PHE A 40 -0.89 -10.38 -6.22
C PHE A 40 0.34 -9.63 -5.72
N ASP A 41 1.53 -10.18 -5.99
CA ASP A 41 2.77 -9.45 -5.83
C ASP A 41 3.03 -8.61 -7.08
N THR A 42 3.05 -7.29 -6.91
CA THR A 42 3.25 -6.34 -8.00
C THR A 42 4.73 -5.98 -8.15
N PRO A 43 5.18 -5.52 -9.35
CA PRO A 43 6.53 -5.00 -9.50
C PRO A 43 6.83 -3.94 -8.44
N GLY A 44 7.97 -4.08 -7.74
CA GLY A 44 8.32 -3.22 -6.61
C GLY A 44 8.55 -1.74 -6.95
N GLN A 45 8.70 -1.41 -8.24
CA GLN A 45 8.77 -0.02 -8.70
C GLN A 45 7.36 0.49 -8.99
N MET A 46 6.93 1.47 -8.20
CA MET A 46 5.59 2.07 -8.27
C MET A 46 5.28 2.62 -9.69
N GLU A 47 6.29 3.13 -10.41
CA GLU A 47 6.14 3.63 -11.77
C GLU A 47 5.67 2.53 -12.75
N LEU A 48 6.05 1.29 -12.52
CA LEU A 48 5.70 0.17 -13.41
C LEU A 48 4.25 -0.30 -13.24
N PHE A 49 3.70 -0.17 -12.06
CA PHE A 49 2.33 -0.60 -11.76
C PHE A 49 1.37 0.59 -11.70
N VAL A 50 1.70 1.60 -10.88
CA VAL A 50 0.78 2.71 -10.59
C VAL A 50 0.68 3.70 -11.74
N LEU A 51 1.80 4.10 -12.35
CA LEU A 51 1.80 5.15 -13.37
C LEU A 51 1.52 4.64 -14.79
N ARG A 52 1.62 3.33 -15.03
CA ARG A 52 1.29 2.71 -16.32
C ARG A 52 -0.16 2.29 -16.42
N GLN A 53 -0.63 2.08 -17.65
CA GLN A 53 -1.99 1.58 -17.90
C GLN A 53 -2.16 0.12 -17.48
N SER A 54 -1.08 -0.66 -17.42
CA SER A 54 -1.10 -2.08 -17.04
C SER A 54 -1.72 -2.32 -15.67
N GLY A 55 -1.38 -1.52 -14.66
CA GLY A 55 -1.97 -1.66 -13.33
C GLY A 55 -3.47 -1.37 -13.29
N LYS A 56 -3.91 -0.33 -14.00
CA LYS A 56 -5.33 0.00 -14.09
C LYS A 56 -6.10 -1.10 -14.83
N PHE A 57 -5.56 -1.57 -15.94
CA PHE A 57 -6.15 -2.64 -16.72
C PHE A 57 -6.24 -3.95 -15.92
N LEU A 58 -5.21 -4.27 -15.13
CA LEU A 58 -5.23 -5.43 -14.23
C LEU A 58 -6.43 -5.35 -13.27
N ILE A 59 -6.58 -4.25 -12.56
CA ILE A 59 -7.64 -4.07 -11.56
C ILE A 59 -9.03 -4.10 -12.22
N GLU A 60 -9.19 -3.47 -13.37
CA GLU A 60 -10.46 -3.46 -14.12
C GLU A 60 -10.83 -4.88 -14.60
N THR A 61 -9.85 -5.67 -15.06
CA THR A 61 -10.11 -7.03 -15.56
C THR A 61 -10.40 -8.02 -14.43
N LEU A 62 -9.73 -7.88 -13.29
CA LEU A 62 -9.97 -8.73 -12.11
C LEU A 62 -11.26 -8.34 -11.36
N GLY A 63 -11.77 -7.13 -11.61
CA GLY A 63 -12.94 -6.57 -10.94
C GLY A 63 -12.51 -5.62 -9.81
N ALA A 64 -12.68 -4.32 -10.06
CA ALA A 64 -12.34 -3.28 -9.09
C ALA A 64 -13.11 -3.45 -7.77
N GLU A 65 -14.35 -3.93 -7.85
CA GLU A 65 -15.23 -4.20 -6.71
C GLU A 65 -14.78 -5.40 -5.86
N LYS A 66 -13.86 -6.23 -6.39
CA LYS A 66 -13.30 -7.40 -5.70
C LYS A 66 -11.83 -7.21 -5.31
N SER A 67 -11.28 -6.02 -5.59
CA SER A 67 -9.85 -5.75 -5.43
C SER A 67 -9.59 -4.84 -4.23
N ILE A 68 -8.57 -5.15 -3.45
CA ILE A 68 -7.99 -4.30 -2.40
C ILE A 68 -6.54 -4.02 -2.75
N ILE A 69 -6.09 -2.80 -2.58
CA ILE A 69 -4.67 -2.47 -2.69
C ILE A 69 -4.06 -2.37 -1.30
N GLY A 70 -3.02 -3.16 -1.04
CA GLY A 70 -2.15 -3.00 0.12
C GLY A 70 -0.95 -2.12 -0.24
N PHE A 71 -0.83 -0.94 0.34
CA PHE A 71 0.34 -0.10 0.21
C PHE A 71 1.31 -0.35 1.36
N LEU A 72 2.54 -0.71 1.01
CA LEU A 72 3.55 -1.14 1.97
C LEU A 72 4.44 0.03 2.38
N TYR A 73 4.34 0.44 3.63
CA TYR A 73 5.18 1.46 4.24
C TYR A 73 6.53 0.87 4.63
N ASP A 74 7.61 1.49 4.16
CA ASP A 74 8.96 1.12 4.56
C ASP A 74 9.21 1.55 6.02
N PRO A 75 9.66 0.63 6.91
CA PRO A 75 9.81 0.92 8.31
C PRO A 75 10.91 1.97 8.59
N VAL A 76 11.98 1.99 7.79
CA VAL A 76 13.10 2.91 7.99
C VAL A 76 12.69 4.35 7.62
N ILE A 77 11.98 4.51 6.52
CA ILE A 77 11.47 5.83 6.08
C ILE A 77 10.41 6.33 7.07
N SER A 78 9.57 5.44 7.58
CA SER A 78 8.46 5.77 8.51
C SER A 78 8.92 6.27 9.88
N LYS A 79 10.20 6.06 10.28
CA LYS A 79 10.73 6.51 11.58
C LYS A 79 10.74 8.03 11.76
N THR A 80 10.71 8.78 10.68
CA THR A 80 10.71 10.25 10.74
C THR A 80 9.34 10.81 10.34
N PRO A 81 8.85 11.89 11.00
CA PRO A 81 7.58 12.51 10.66
C PRO A 81 7.48 12.87 9.18
N THR A 82 8.53 13.53 8.64
CA THR A 82 8.58 13.91 7.23
C THR A 82 8.66 12.71 6.27
N GLY A 83 9.30 11.62 6.70
CA GLY A 83 9.35 10.36 5.94
C GLY A 83 7.98 9.70 5.86
N LEU A 84 7.28 9.62 6.98
CA LEU A 84 5.92 9.07 7.02
C LEU A 84 4.97 9.86 6.12
N ILE A 85 5.00 11.20 6.16
CA ILE A 85 4.20 12.04 5.26
C ILE A 85 4.52 11.76 3.79
N SER A 86 5.78 11.59 3.45
CA SER A 86 6.19 11.26 2.08
C SER A 86 5.54 9.95 1.61
N LEU A 87 5.49 8.93 2.45
CA LEU A 87 4.82 7.66 2.15
C LEU A 87 3.29 7.82 2.08
N MET A 88 2.70 8.61 2.99
CA MET A 88 1.27 8.92 2.96
C MET A 88 0.84 9.62 1.67
N LEU A 89 1.66 10.53 1.15
CA LEU A 89 1.41 11.20 -0.13
C LEU A 89 1.47 10.22 -1.30
N GLN A 90 2.43 9.31 -1.29
CA GLN A 90 2.51 8.25 -2.29
C GLN A 90 1.29 7.34 -2.21
N ALA A 91 0.88 6.92 -1.02
CA ALA A 91 -0.32 6.11 -0.79
C ALA A 91 -1.58 6.83 -1.30
N ALA A 92 -1.75 8.11 -0.98
CA ALA A 92 -2.87 8.92 -1.47
C ALA A 92 -2.89 9.03 -3.01
N SER A 93 -1.72 9.18 -3.64
CA SER A 93 -1.61 9.19 -5.11
C SER A 93 -2.08 7.87 -5.73
N VAL A 94 -1.72 6.74 -5.13
CA VAL A 94 -2.18 5.40 -5.56
C VAL A 94 -3.68 5.26 -5.38
N GLN A 95 -4.20 5.65 -4.22
CA GLN A 95 -5.62 5.57 -3.88
C GLN A 95 -6.49 6.38 -4.86
N VAL A 96 -6.10 7.61 -5.15
CA VAL A 96 -6.81 8.47 -6.12
C VAL A 96 -6.82 7.86 -7.52
N ARG A 97 -5.71 7.20 -7.91
CA ARG A 97 -5.57 6.65 -9.25
C ARG A 97 -6.45 5.41 -9.49
N PHE A 98 -6.51 4.52 -8.51
CA PHE A 98 -7.22 3.24 -8.67
C PHE A 98 -8.65 3.26 -8.13
N ASN A 99 -8.94 4.09 -7.14
CA ASN A 99 -10.26 4.24 -6.53
C ASN A 99 -10.90 2.90 -6.11
N VAL A 100 -10.10 2.07 -5.48
CA VAL A 100 -10.52 0.79 -4.86
C VAL A 100 -10.21 0.82 -3.37
N PRO A 101 -10.79 -0.07 -2.55
CA PRO A 101 -10.43 -0.23 -1.15
C PRO A 101 -8.91 -0.33 -0.95
N PHE A 102 -8.42 0.27 0.14
CA PHE A 102 -7.01 0.50 0.33
C PHE A 102 -6.58 0.20 1.77
N LEU A 103 -5.48 -0.54 1.92
CA LEU A 103 -4.87 -0.83 3.21
C LEU A 103 -3.50 -0.19 3.30
N ASN A 104 -3.23 0.49 4.41
CA ASN A 104 -1.92 1.01 4.73
C ASN A 104 -1.21 0.00 5.64
N ILE A 105 -0.10 -0.56 5.21
CA ILE A 105 0.57 -1.66 5.88
C ILE A 105 2.01 -1.26 6.22
N LEU A 106 2.35 -1.14 7.51
CA LEU A 106 3.72 -0.98 7.96
C LEU A 106 4.41 -2.34 7.98
N THR A 107 5.28 -2.58 7.01
CA THR A 107 5.95 -3.86 6.84
C THR A 107 7.21 -3.98 7.69
N LYS A 108 7.70 -5.21 7.85
CA LYS A 108 9.00 -5.52 8.50
C LYS A 108 9.13 -4.84 9.87
N THR A 109 8.06 -4.88 10.66
CA THR A 109 8.04 -4.26 11.99
C THR A 109 9.05 -4.88 12.95
N ASP A 110 9.57 -6.07 12.64
CA ASP A 110 10.72 -6.70 13.30
C ASP A 110 12.03 -5.89 13.20
N MET A 111 12.13 -4.93 12.28
CA MET A 111 13.27 -4.00 12.14
C MET A 111 13.14 -2.75 13.04
N LEU A 112 12.03 -2.59 13.73
CA LEU A 112 11.72 -1.46 14.60
C LEU A 112 11.83 -1.86 16.06
N GLN A 113 12.24 -0.91 16.92
CA GLN A 113 12.02 -1.02 18.35
C GLN A 113 10.54 -0.81 18.66
N ASP A 114 10.04 -1.34 19.76
CA ASP A 114 8.61 -1.21 20.12
C ASP A 114 8.15 0.25 20.21
N GLU A 115 8.98 1.13 20.79
CA GLU A 115 8.69 2.56 20.91
C GLU A 115 8.62 3.26 19.53
N GLU A 116 9.49 2.87 18.59
CA GLU A 116 9.49 3.40 17.22
C GLU A 116 8.19 2.98 16.48
N ARG A 117 7.86 1.69 16.58
CA ARG A 117 6.63 1.15 15.99
C ARG A 117 5.40 1.86 16.54
N ASP A 118 5.28 1.94 17.86
CA ASP A 118 4.12 2.55 18.51
C ASP A 118 3.99 4.04 18.19
N THR A 119 5.11 4.73 18.04
CA THR A 119 5.15 6.13 17.59
C THR A 119 4.63 6.27 16.16
N ILE A 120 5.07 5.42 15.23
CA ILE A 120 4.60 5.44 13.83
C ILE A 120 3.09 5.17 13.76
N LEU A 121 2.61 4.18 14.52
CA LEU A 121 1.19 3.84 14.57
C LEU A 121 0.35 4.97 15.16
N LYS A 122 0.83 5.64 16.21
CA LYS A 122 0.21 6.82 16.78
C LYS A 122 0.09 7.95 15.77
N TRP A 123 1.15 8.24 15.02
CA TRP A 123 1.14 9.24 13.95
C TRP A 123 0.16 8.88 12.81
N GLY A 124 0.06 7.60 12.46
CA GLY A 124 -0.91 7.14 11.46
C GLY A 124 -2.35 7.28 11.92
N ALA A 125 -2.62 6.93 13.18
CA ALA A 125 -3.96 7.00 13.76
C ALA A 125 -4.45 8.44 14.01
N ASN A 126 -3.53 9.35 14.35
CA ASN A 126 -3.86 10.73 14.67
C ASN A 126 -2.92 11.73 13.98
N ILE A 127 -3.44 12.38 12.98
CA ILE A 127 -2.70 13.35 12.17
C ILE A 127 -2.19 14.56 12.99
N LEU A 128 -2.84 14.90 14.10
CA LEU A 128 -2.41 15.98 14.98
C LEU A 128 -1.11 15.64 15.72
N ASP A 129 -0.95 14.39 16.14
CA ASP A 129 0.30 13.93 16.77
C ASP A 129 1.46 13.99 15.77
N LEU A 130 1.21 13.70 14.48
CA LEU A 130 2.20 13.82 13.43
C LEU A 130 2.56 15.29 13.15
N GLU A 131 1.58 16.19 13.15
CA GLU A 131 1.78 17.63 13.00
C GLU A 131 2.62 18.21 14.15
N GLU A 132 2.33 17.82 15.39
CA GLU A 132 3.10 18.23 16.57
C GLU A 132 4.54 17.74 16.50
N ALA A 133 4.74 16.49 16.04
CA ALA A 133 6.08 15.93 15.84
C ALA A 133 6.89 16.73 14.82
N ILE A 134 6.28 17.19 13.71
CA ILE A 134 6.96 18.03 12.72
C ILE A 134 7.29 19.41 13.29
N GLN A 135 6.36 20.00 14.02
CA GLN A 135 6.56 21.32 14.63
C GLN A 135 7.66 21.32 15.69
N SER A 136 7.93 20.18 16.31
CA SER A 136 9.03 20.00 17.26
C SER A 136 10.41 19.86 16.61
N GLU A 137 10.46 19.60 15.29
CA GLU A 137 11.71 19.58 14.53
C GLU A 137 12.24 21.02 14.31
N VAL A 138 13.53 21.13 14.00
CA VAL A 138 14.11 22.43 13.63
C VAL A 138 13.39 22.97 12.38
N PRO A 139 12.86 24.20 12.41
CA PRO A 139 12.14 24.78 11.29
C PRO A 139 12.99 24.80 10.01
N THR A 140 12.53 24.12 8.99
CA THR A 140 13.14 24.05 7.67
C THR A 140 12.07 24.23 6.60
N LEU A 141 12.47 24.53 5.36
CA LEU A 141 11.54 24.53 4.22
C LEU A 141 10.83 23.16 4.10
N LYS A 142 11.54 22.07 4.41
CA LYS A 142 10.99 20.72 4.37
C LYS A 142 9.88 20.54 5.40
N SER A 143 10.05 21.01 6.64
CA SER A 143 9.03 20.89 7.68
C SER A 143 7.82 21.76 7.38
N GLN A 144 7.99 22.96 6.81
CA GLN A 144 6.88 23.82 6.37
C GLN A 144 6.04 23.15 5.28
N LEU A 145 6.69 22.64 4.22
CA LEU A 145 6.00 21.91 3.15
C LEU A 145 5.27 20.67 3.68
N SER A 146 5.86 19.98 4.65
CA SER A 146 5.24 18.81 5.27
C SER A 146 3.95 19.15 6.00
N ILE A 147 3.86 20.29 6.68
CA ILE A 147 2.63 20.76 7.33
C ILE A 147 1.53 21.07 6.30
N GLU A 148 1.89 21.71 5.18
CA GLU A 148 0.92 21.99 4.11
C GLU A 148 0.38 20.70 3.49
N PHE A 149 1.25 19.72 3.20
CA PHE A 149 0.86 18.41 2.70
C PHE A 149 -0.01 17.66 3.70
N LEU A 150 0.31 17.73 4.99
CA LEU A 150 -0.49 17.13 6.05
C LEU A 150 -1.90 17.74 6.10
N THR A 151 -2.01 19.05 5.94
CA THR A 151 -3.30 19.75 5.84
C THR A 151 -4.12 19.25 4.65
N ALA A 152 -3.48 19.05 3.50
CA ALA A 152 -4.14 18.48 2.33
C ALA A 152 -4.60 17.03 2.59
N LEU A 153 -3.74 16.17 3.14
CA LEU A 153 -4.09 14.79 3.49
C LEU A 153 -5.27 14.73 4.47
N ARG A 154 -5.31 15.62 5.45
CA ARG A 154 -6.41 15.73 6.41
C ARG A 154 -7.75 16.06 5.74
N SER A 155 -7.76 16.93 4.74
CA SER A 155 -8.98 17.28 3.99
C SER A 155 -9.56 16.12 3.18
N PHE A 156 -8.73 15.13 2.84
CA PHE A 156 -9.17 13.86 2.21
C PHE A 156 -9.80 12.86 3.21
N GLY A 157 -9.90 13.21 4.48
CA GLY A 157 -10.40 12.27 5.50
C GLY A 157 -9.41 11.11 5.78
N ALA A 158 -8.15 11.31 5.47
CA ALA A 158 -7.09 10.32 5.62
C ALA A 158 -6.67 10.13 7.09
N SER A 159 -7.58 9.68 7.94
CA SER A 159 -7.18 8.91 9.12
C SER A 159 -6.68 7.57 8.61
N GLN A 160 -5.38 7.43 8.52
CA GLN A 160 -4.78 6.22 7.95
C GLN A 160 -4.51 5.25 9.09
N ASN A 161 -5.45 4.33 9.32
CA ASN A 161 -5.16 3.20 10.18
C ASN A 161 -4.04 2.38 9.50
N ILE A 162 -2.84 2.39 10.08
CA ILE A 162 -1.67 1.66 9.57
C ILE A 162 -1.64 0.32 10.29
N ILE A 163 -1.65 -0.77 9.53
CA ILE A 163 -1.60 -2.14 10.05
C ILE A 163 -0.13 -2.57 10.16
N PRO A 164 0.40 -2.85 11.37
CA PRO A 164 1.76 -3.32 11.54
C PRO A 164 1.88 -4.80 11.20
N VAL A 165 2.85 -5.16 10.35
CA VAL A 165 3.06 -6.53 9.89
C VAL A 165 4.53 -6.93 9.94
N SER A 166 4.81 -8.13 10.44
CA SER A 166 6.09 -8.80 10.31
C SER A 166 5.92 -10.22 9.77
N SER A 167 6.47 -10.48 8.60
CA SER A 167 6.55 -11.84 8.06
C SER A 167 7.53 -12.72 8.85
N MET A 168 8.53 -12.11 9.50
CA MET A 168 9.48 -12.82 10.34
C MET A 168 8.80 -13.47 11.57
N TYR A 169 7.86 -12.76 12.19
CA TYR A 169 7.12 -13.23 13.37
C TYR A 169 5.70 -13.71 13.06
N GLY A 170 5.26 -13.60 11.81
CA GLY A 170 3.90 -13.96 11.40
C GLY A 170 2.82 -13.06 12.00
N SER A 171 3.16 -11.86 12.48
CA SER A 171 2.23 -10.94 13.12
C SER A 171 1.56 -9.99 12.13
N GLY A 172 0.32 -9.57 12.42
CA GLY A 172 -0.44 -8.58 11.65
C GLY A 172 -1.20 -9.16 10.44
N MET A 173 -1.03 -10.43 10.09
CA MET A 173 -1.77 -11.04 8.98
C MET A 173 -3.26 -11.19 9.29
N GLU A 174 -3.61 -11.47 10.55
CA GLU A 174 -4.99 -11.54 11.01
C GLU A 174 -5.69 -10.18 10.91
N ASP A 175 -4.97 -9.09 11.17
CA ASP A 175 -5.51 -7.73 11.06
C ASP A 175 -5.79 -7.36 9.60
N ILE A 176 -4.91 -7.77 8.66
CA ILE A 176 -5.15 -7.61 7.22
C ILE A 176 -6.40 -8.39 6.81
N TYR A 177 -6.49 -9.66 7.20
CA TYR A 177 -7.63 -10.52 6.89
C TYR A 177 -8.93 -9.92 7.45
N THR A 178 -8.94 -9.56 8.73
CA THR A 178 -10.11 -8.96 9.40
C THR A 178 -10.54 -7.66 8.71
N THR A 179 -9.60 -6.80 8.33
CA THR A 179 -9.92 -5.55 7.65
C THR A 179 -10.47 -5.82 6.24
N ALA A 180 -9.92 -6.79 5.51
CA ALA A 180 -10.44 -7.19 4.21
C ALA A 180 -11.87 -7.77 4.32
N GLN A 181 -12.14 -8.60 5.32
CA GLN A 181 -13.47 -9.12 5.65
C GLN A 181 -14.47 -7.99 5.96
N GLN A 182 -14.07 -7.00 6.74
CA GLN A 182 -14.92 -5.85 7.06
C GLN A 182 -15.28 -5.02 5.82
N ILE A 183 -14.33 -4.88 4.90
CA ILE A 183 -14.55 -4.13 3.65
C ILE A 183 -15.61 -4.79 2.77
N TYR A 184 -15.56 -6.11 2.62
CA TYR A 184 -16.43 -6.81 1.65
C TYR A 184 -17.66 -7.45 2.25
N PHE A 185 -17.59 -7.89 3.49
CA PHE A 185 -18.63 -8.73 4.11
C PHE A 185 -19.22 -8.13 5.39
N GLY A 186 -18.85 -6.87 5.72
CA GLY A 186 -19.32 -6.22 6.94
C GLY A 186 -18.84 -6.92 8.22
N GLY A 187 -17.77 -7.72 8.11
CA GLY A 187 -17.21 -8.50 9.24
C GLY A 187 -17.92 -9.83 9.51
N GLU A 188 -18.86 -10.26 8.67
CA GLU A 188 -19.44 -11.62 8.77
C GLU A 188 -18.47 -12.64 8.19
N ASP A 189 -18.11 -13.64 8.99
CA ASP A 189 -17.24 -14.73 8.58
C ASP A 189 -17.99 -15.70 7.66
N LEU A 190 -17.63 -15.77 6.38
CA LEU A 190 -18.24 -16.63 5.39
C LEU A 190 -17.78 -18.10 5.48
N SER A 191 -16.92 -18.44 6.43
CA SER A 191 -16.31 -19.77 6.56
C SER A 191 -17.27 -20.85 7.09
N LYS A 192 -18.58 -20.70 6.95
CA LYS A 192 -19.58 -21.71 7.33
C LYS A 192 -20.61 -21.91 6.22
N GLY A 193 -20.18 -22.59 5.19
CA GLY A 193 -21.06 -23.14 4.16
C GLY A 193 -20.52 -24.46 3.68
#